data_e261c80d336e00c8aef3f8a11f8c3f84
#
_entry.id   e261c80d336e00c8aef3f8a11f8c3f84
#
_cell.length_a   1.000
_cell.length_b   1.000
_cell.length_c   1.000
_cell.angle_alpha   90.00
_cell.angle_beta   90.00
_cell.angle_gamma   90.00
#
_symmetry.space_group_name_H-M   'P 1'
#
loop_
_entity.id
_entity.type
_entity.pdbx_description
1 polymer ?
#
loop_
_entity_poly.entity_id
_entity_poly.type
_entity_poly.pdbx_seq_one_letter_code
_entity_poly.pdbx_strand_id
1 'polypeptide(L)'
;MNAEEEIETQLGAVFDELIELIGETKQVTWSASSPERRQTFDNLKTVIGEQAVMIDDAERRIGTRAPWVTSPTAHHARNIAAEAAGDPQRLVDLLVGDVRRAVDDVRSRAATMTGEWQQLLVDLADNLERHVDAL
;
A
#
# COMPACT_ATOMS: atom_id res chain seq x y z
N MET A 1 23.81 9.45 6.86
CA MET A 1 22.52 8.95 7.36
C MET A 1 22.79 7.78 8.29
N ASN A 2 22.22 7.76 9.49
CA ASN A 2 22.41 6.64 10.40
C ASN A 2 21.40 5.50 10.10
N ALA A 3 21.57 4.37 10.79
CA ALA A 3 20.72 3.19 10.53
C ALA A 3 19.24 3.46 10.81
N GLU A 4 18.92 4.23 11.85
CA GLU A 4 17.52 4.56 12.18
C GLU A 4 16.90 5.47 11.13
N GLU A 5 17.62 6.46 10.64
CA GLU A 5 17.15 7.34 9.58
C GLU A 5 16.91 6.57 8.28
N GLU A 6 17.78 5.61 7.98
CA GLU A 6 17.63 4.75 6.82
C GLU A 6 16.35 3.90 6.91
N ILE A 7 16.12 3.27 8.06
CA ILE A 7 14.91 2.47 8.31
C ILE A 7 13.68 3.35 8.19
N GLU A 8 13.69 4.52 8.81
CA GLU A 8 12.57 5.45 8.77
C GLU A 8 12.25 5.90 7.34
N THR A 9 13.28 6.17 6.53
CA THR A 9 13.13 6.52 5.13
C THR A 9 12.44 5.40 4.35
N GLN A 10 12.86 4.14 4.58
CA GLN A 10 12.25 2.99 3.92
C GLN A 10 10.79 2.79 4.35
N LEU A 11 10.50 2.91 5.64
CA LEU A 11 9.14 2.78 6.15
C LEU A 11 8.24 3.92 5.62
N GLY A 12 8.75 5.13 5.55
CA GLY A 12 8.00 6.27 4.99
C GLY A 12 7.63 6.07 3.53
N ALA A 13 8.54 5.50 2.74
CA ALA A 13 8.25 5.18 1.33
C ALA A 13 7.16 4.10 1.22
N VAL A 14 7.18 3.09 2.07
CA VAL A 14 6.14 2.05 2.10
C VAL A 14 4.80 2.65 2.52
N PHE A 15 4.79 3.49 3.53
CA PHE A 15 3.57 4.19 3.96
C PHE A 15 2.94 4.96 2.80
N ASP A 16 3.73 5.75 2.08
CA ASP A 16 3.24 6.53 0.94
C ASP A 16 2.64 5.63 -0.14
N GLU A 17 3.26 4.50 -0.44
CA GLU A 17 2.72 3.52 -1.40
C GLU A 17 1.37 2.97 -0.95
N LEU A 18 1.24 2.63 0.34
CA LEU A 18 -0.02 2.11 0.88
C LEU A 18 -1.15 3.16 0.80
N ILE A 19 -0.86 4.41 1.09
CA ILE A 19 -1.84 5.50 0.98
C ILE A 19 -2.30 5.67 -0.49
N GLU A 20 -1.39 5.60 -1.44
CA GLU A 20 -1.74 5.65 -2.86
C GLU A 20 -2.63 4.48 -3.27
N LEU A 21 -2.32 3.27 -2.81
CA LEU A 21 -3.13 2.08 -3.10
C LEU A 21 -4.54 2.18 -2.50
N ILE A 22 -4.69 2.80 -1.33
CA ILE A 22 -6.02 3.05 -0.75
C ILE A 22 -6.84 3.92 -1.70
N GLY A 23 -6.24 4.98 -2.23
CA GLY A 23 -6.91 5.86 -3.20
C GLY A 23 -7.33 5.14 -4.48
N GLU A 24 -6.46 4.28 -5.01
CA GLU A 24 -6.77 3.48 -6.20
C GLU A 24 -7.88 2.45 -5.91
N THR A 25 -7.82 1.81 -4.75
CA THR A 25 -8.84 0.81 -4.36
C THR A 25 -10.21 1.45 -4.22
N LYS A 26 -10.29 2.68 -3.70
CA LYS A 26 -11.55 3.44 -3.66
C LYS A 26 -12.15 3.63 -5.05
N GLN A 27 -11.34 3.91 -6.05
CA GLN A 27 -11.81 4.08 -7.43
C GLN A 27 -12.49 2.80 -7.94
N VAL A 28 -11.89 1.64 -7.64
CA VAL A 28 -12.47 0.35 -8.02
C VAL A 28 -13.77 0.09 -7.25
N THR A 29 -13.78 0.35 -5.96
CA THR A 29 -14.96 0.17 -5.10
C THR A 29 -16.15 0.99 -5.64
N TRP A 30 -15.93 2.25 -5.98
CA TRP A 30 -16.99 3.13 -6.48
C TRP A 30 -17.52 2.71 -7.85
N SER A 31 -16.70 2.03 -8.64
CA SER A 31 -17.06 1.56 -9.98
C SER A 31 -17.60 0.14 -10.00
N ALA A 32 -17.63 -0.53 -8.85
CA ALA A 32 -18.06 -1.92 -8.77
C ALA A 32 -19.54 -2.06 -9.11
N SER A 33 -19.86 -3.05 -9.97
CA SER A 33 -21.20 -3.26 -10.51
C SER A 33 -22.11 -4.07 -9.57
N SER A 34 -21.56 -4.75 -8.57
CA SER A 34 -22.33 -5.58 -7.65
C SER A 34 -21.91 -5.32 -6.20
N PRO A 35 -22.84 -5.59 -5.22
CA PRO A 35 -22.50 -5.48 -3.80
C PRO A 35 -21.36 -6.41 -3.39
N GLU A 36 -21.29 -7.61 -3.95
CA GLU A 36 -20.23 -8.59 -3.64
C GLU A 36 -18.87 -8.09 -4.08
N ARG A 37 -18.77 -7.55 -5.29
CA ARG A 37 -17.51 -7.00 -5.79
C ARG A 37 -17.11 -5.77 -5.00
N ARG A 38 -18.06 -4.91 -4.65
CA ARG A 38 -17.79 -3.75 -3.80
C ARG A 38 -17.23 -4.17 -2.45
N GLN A 39 -17.81 -5.21 -1.84
CA GLN A 39 -17.35 -5.73 -0.55
C GLN A 39 -15.94 -6.30 -0.67
N THR A 40 -15.63 -7.00 -1.75
CA THR A 40 -14.29 -7.56 -2.00
C THR A 40 -13.23 -6.45 -1.99
N PHE A 41 -13.48 -5.35 -2.68
CA PHE A 41 -12.51 -4.25 -2.75
C PHE A 41 -12.50 -3.39 -1.48
N ASP A 42 -13.64 -3.27 -0.78
CA ASP A 42 -13.66 -2.66 0.56
C ASP A 42 -12.82 -3.44 1.55
N ASN A 43 -12.86 -4.77 1.48
CA ASN A 43 -12.03 -5.63 2.33
C ASN A 43 -10.54 -5.42 2.03
N LEU A 44 -10.18 -5.34 0.76
CA LEU A 44 -8.80 -5.06 0.36
C LEU A 44 -8.36 -3.68 0.89
N LYS A 45 -9.20 -2.67 0.74
CA LYS A 45 -8.91 -1.32 1.26
C LYS A 45 -8.70 -1.34 2.77
N THR A 46 -9.51 -2.08 3.50
CA THR A 46 -9.37 -2.22 4.96
C THR A 46 -8.04 -2.86 5.33
N VAL A 47 -7.63 -3.92 4.63
CA VAL A 47 -6.34 -4.57 4.85
C VAL A 47 -5.17 -3.61 4.60
N ILE A 48 -5.22 -2.88 3.50
CA ILE A 48 -4.17 -1.90 3.18
C ILE A 48 -4.13 -0.81 4.25
N GLY A 49 -5.29 -0.34 4.71
CA GLY A 49 -5.38 0.65 5.77
C GLY A 49 -4.79 0.19 7.09
N GLU A 50 -5.04 -1.06 7.48
CA GLU A 50 -4.45 -1.66 8.68
C GLU A 50 -2.93 -1.75 8.57
N GLN A 51 -2.42 -2.09 7.40
CA GLN A 51 -0.98 -2.13 7.14
C GLN A 51 -0.35 -0.74 7.21
N ALA A 52 -1.03 0.27 6.69
CA ALA A 52 -0.56 1.66 6.79
C ALA A 52 -0.44 2.10 8.24
N VAL A 53 -1.41 1.72 9.09
CA VAL A 53 -1.36 2.00 10.54
C VAL A 53 -0.17 1.30 11.17
N MET A 54 0.11 0.04 10.82
CA MET A 54 1.26 -0.70 11.33
C MET A 54 2.59 -0.02 10.99
N ILE A 55 2.73 0.48 9.78
CA ILE A 55 3.93 1.21 9.34
C ILE A 55 4.05 2.54 10.08
N ASP A 56 2.96 3.28 10.22
CA ASP A 56 2.94 4.53 10.97
C ASP A 56 3.36 4.32 12.43
N ASP A 57 2.84 3.27 13.08
CA ASP A 57 3.23 2.91 14.44
C ASP A 57 4.71 2.54 14.54
N ALA A 58 5.25 1.85 13.54
CA ALA A 58 6.65 1.51 13.47
C ALA A 58 7.53 2.77 13.36
N GLU A 59 7.14 3.72 12.50
CA GLU A 59 7.84 5.00 12.38
C GLU A 59 7.85 5.77 13.69
N ARG A 60 6.72 5.78 14.42
CA ARG A 60 6.61 6.44 15.72
C ARG A 60 7.52 5.82 16.76
N ARG A 61 7.72 4.50 16.73
CA ARG A 61 8.61 3.81 17.65
C ARG A 61 10.07 4.18 17.42
N ILE A 62 10.45 4.48 16.19
CA ILE A 62 11.77 4.99 15.86
C ILE A 62 11.93 6.43 16.36
N GLY A 63 10.87 7.24 16.25
CA GLY A 63 10.73 8.48 16.99
C GLY A 63 11.45 9.70 16.46
N THR A 64 11.89 9.70 15.20
CA THR A 64 12.65 10.83 14.65
C THR A 64 11.80 11.79 13.81
N ARG A 65 10.55 11.42 13.45
CA ARG A 65 9.63 12.22 12.63
C ARG A 65 8.34 12.52 13.38
N ALA A 66 7.74 13.65 13.04
CA ALA A 66 6.36 13.91 13.46
C ALA A 66 5.43 12.91 12.75
N PRO A 67 4.54 12.21 13.49
CA PRO A 67 3.76 11.10 12.93
C PRO A 67 2.77 11.50 11.83
N TRP A 68 2.40 12.75 11.74
CA TRP A 68 1.46 13.25 10.73
C TRP A 68 2.15 13.88 9.51
N VAL A 69 3.49 13.87 9.47
CA VAL A 69 4.22 14.41 8.32
C VAL A 69 4.26 13.33 7.25
N THR A 70 3.39 13.48 6.25
CA THR A 70 3.40 12.64 5.05
C THR A 70 4.05 13.39 3.90
N SER A 71 4.58 12.65 2.92
CA SER A 71 5.05 13.25 1.69
C SER A 71 3.88 13.97 0.99
N PRO A 72 4.08 15.18 0.44
CA PRO A 72 3.04 15.84 -0.36
C PRO A 72 2.53 14.99 -1.52
N THR A 73 3.35 14.07 -2.03
CA THR A 73 2.96 13.17 -3.13
C THR A 73 2.08 12.01 -2.67
N ALA A 74 2.05 11.70 -1.38
CA ALA A 74 1.29 10.57 -0.83
C ALA A 74 -0.23 10.73 -0.99
N HIS A 75 -0.71 11.95 -1.23
CA HIS A 75 -2.14 12.21 -1.37
C HIS A 75 -2.63 12.18 -2.83
N HIS A 76 -1.73 11.94 -3.77
CA HIS A 76 -2.03 11.92 -5.19
C HIS A 76 -2.02 10.50 -5.73
N ALA A 77 -3.08 9.74 -5.40
CA ALA A 77 -3.27 8.42 -5.99
C ALA A 77 -3.38 8.55 -7.51
N ARG A 78 -2.78 7.60 -8.22
CA ARG A 78 -2.92 7.49 -9.68
C ARG A 78 -4.39 7.39 -10.04
N ASN A 79 -4.83 8.11 -11.04
CA ASN A 79 -6.21 8.05 -11.52
C ASN A 79 -6.39 6.87 -12.48
N ILE A 80 -6.53 5.67 -11.93
CA ILE A 80 -6.70 4.47 -12.73
C ILE A 80 -8.07 4.42 -13.41
N ALA A 81 -9.08 5.09 -12.84
CA ALA A 81 -10.40 5.17 -13.45
C ALA A 81 -10.33 5.88 -14.81
N ALA A 82 -9.56 6.97 -14.91
CA ALA A 82 -9.34 7.67 -16.18
C ALA A 82 -8.59 6.78 -17.18
N GLU A 83 -7.56 6.05 -16.72
CA GLU A 83 -6.78 5.17 -17.58
C GLU A 83 -7.59 3.98 -18.08
N ALA A 84 -8.53 3.49 -17.27
CA ALA A 84 -9.41 2.37 -17.67
C ALA A 84 -10.46 2.77 -18.71
N ALA A 85 -10.72 4.07 -18.86
CA ALA A 85 -11.62 4.61 -19.88
C ALA A 85 -13.00 3.93 -19.91
N GLY A 86 -13.57 3.65 -18.73
CA GLY A 86 -14.90 3.04 -18.59
C GLY A 86 -14.93 1.52 -18.66
N ASP A 87 -13.78 0.86 -18.83
CA ASP A 87 -13.69 -0.61 -18.82
C ASP A 87 -13.49 -1.12 -17.39
N PRO A 88 -14.50 -1.78 -16.78
CA PRO A 88 -14.39 -2.25 -15.40
C PRO A 88 -13.30 -3.29 -15.19
N GLN A 89 -13.08 -4.18 -16.16
CA GLN A 89 -12.04 -5.20 -16.03
C GLN A 89 -10.64 -4.59 -16.12
N ARG A 90 -10.45 -3.62 -17.01
CA ARG A 90 -9.19 -2.90 -17.09
C ARG A 90 -8.88 -2.14 -15.79
N LEU A 91 -9.90 -1.57 -15.16
CA LEU A 91 -9.75 -0.87 -13.88
C LEU A 91 -9.22 -1.82 -12.80
N VAL A 92 -9.80 -3.02 -12.70
CA VAL A 92 -9.32 -4.04 -11.77
C VAL A 92 -7.89 -4.47 -12.11
N ASP A 93 -7.60 -4.68 -13.39
CA ASP A 93 -6.26 -5.11 -13.84
C ASP A 93 -5.21 -4.05 -13.50
N LEU A 94 -5.53 -2.78 -13.64
CA LEU A 94 -4.62 -1.68 -13.26
C LEU A 94 -4.35 -1.67 -11.76
N LEU A 95 -5.37 -1.85 -10.93
CA LEU A 95 -5.20 -1.95 -9.48
C LEU A 95 -4.33 -3.15 -9.11
N VAL A 96 -4.65 -4.32 -9.64
CA VAL A 96 -3.88 -5.55 -9.37
C VAL A 96 -2.42 -5.36 -9.76
N GLY A 97 -2.14 -4.78 -10.92
CA GLY A 97 -0.79 -4.49 -11.37
C GLY A 97 -0.05 -3.56 -10.41
N ASP A 98 -0.71 -2.53 -9.92
CA ASP A 98 -0.10 -1.58 -8.98
C ASP A 98 0.15 -2.20 -7.61
N VAL A 99 -0.77 -3.06 -7.12
CA VAL A 99 -0.54 -3.79 -5.86
C VAL A 99 0.65 -4.73 -6.00
N ARG A 100 0.76 -5.46 -7.13
CA ARG A 100 1.91 -6.36 -7.36
C ARG A 100 3.23 -5.62 -7.42
N ARG A 101 3.25 -4.44 -8.06
CA ARG A 101 4.45 -3.60 -8.06
C ARG A 101 4.83 -3.13 -6.65
N ALA A 102 3.83 -2.77 -5.84
CA ALA A 102 4.07 -2.40 -4.44
C ALA A 102 4.64 -3.57 -3.64
N VAL A 103 4.10 -4.78 -3.83
CA VAL A 103 4.63 -6.00 -3.19
C VAL A 103 6.10 -6.20 -3.55
N ASP A 104 6.45 -6.09 -4.83
CA ASP A 104 7.83 -6.25 -5.29
C ASP A 104 8.74 -5.17 -4.69
N ASP A 105 8.29 -3.92 -4.65
CA ASP A 105 9.05 -2.82 -4.05
C ASP A 105 9.26 -3.01 -2.55
N VAL A 106 8.21 -3.41 -1.83
CA VAL A 106 8.31 -3.68 -0.39
C VAL A 106 9.32 -4.81 -0.12
N ARG A 107 9.30 -5.88 -0.92
CA ARG A 107 10.27 -6.96 -0.81
C ARG A 107 11.69 -6.51 -1.08
N SER A 108 11.88 -5.64 -2.08
CA SER A 108 13.20 -5.06 -2.37
C SER A 108 13.72 -4.22 -1.20
N ARG A 109 12.85 -3.45 -0.58
CA ARG A 109 13.21 -2.66 0.62
C ARG A 109 13.51 -3.57 1.80
N ALA A 110 12.73 -4.62 2.02
CA ALA A 110 12.98 -5.60 3.08
C ALA A 110 14.35 -6.25 2.94
N ALA A 111 14.80 -6.49 1.72
CA ALA A 111 16.11 -7.10 1.45
C ALA A 111 17.28 -6.21 1.90
N THR A 112 17.07 -4.91 2.09
CA THR A 112 18.09 -3.99 2.58
C THR A 112 18.09 -3.86 4.11
N MET A 113 17.17 -4.53 4.78
CA MET A 113 16.96 -4.43 6.23
C MET A 113 17.29 -5.74 6.93
N THR A 114 17.32 -5.68 8.27
CA THR A 114 17.54 -6.86 9.13
C THR A 114 16.57 -6.80 10.30
N GLY A 115 16.42 -7.95 11.00
CA GLY A 115 15.69 -8.05 12.25
C GLY A 115 14.18 -7.81 12.09
N GLU A 116 13.60 -7.16 13.09
CA GLU A 116 12.15 -6.95 13.16
C GLU A 116 11.60 -6.11 12.02
N TRP A 117 12.37 -5.15 11.52
CA TRP A 117 11.95 -4.26 10.44
C TRP A 117 11.86 -5.02 9.11
N GLN A 118 12.83 -5.89 8.85
CA GLN A 118 12.77 -6.78 7.69
C GLN A 118 11.55 -7.68 7.76
N GLN A 119 11.30 -8.30 8.91
CA GLN A 119 10.18 -9.21 9.09
C GLN A 119 8.84 -8.49 8.92
N LEU A 120 8.72 -7.26 9.43
CA LEU A 120 7.53 -6.44 9.27
C LEU A 120 7.19 -6.25 7.79
N LEU A 121 8.18 -5.88 6.97
CA LEU A 121 7.96 -5.65 5.54
C LEU A 121 7.72 -6.94 4.77
N VAL A 122 8.40 -8.03 5.12
CA VAL A 122 8.14 -9.34 4.51
C VAL A 122 6.71 -9.80 4.77
N ASP A 123 6.25 -9.69 6.01
CA ASP A 123 4.89 -10.09 6.39
C ASP A 123 3.83 -9.22 5.69
N LEU A 124 4.11 -7.93 5.57
CA LEU A 124 3.22 -7.00 4.87
C LEU A 124 3.11 -7.38 3.38
N ALA A 125 4.23 -7.62 2.72
CA ALA A 125 4.25 -8.00 1.31
C ALA A 125 3.52 -9.32 1.08
N ASP A 126 3.76 -10.32 1.93
CA ASP A 126 3.11 -11.62 1.84
C ASP A 126 1.60 -11.51 2.03
N ASN A 127 1.15 -10.68 2.96
CA ASN A 127 -0.26 -10.45 3.21
C ASN A 127 -0.94 -9.76 2.03
N LEU A 128 -0.32 -8.73 1.46
CA LEU A 128 -0.85 -8.06 0.26
C LEU A 128 -0.95 -9.02 -0.92
N GLU A 129 0.07 -9.83 -1.13
CA GLU A 129 0.08 -10.80 -2.23
C GLU A 129 -1.06 -11.82 -2.10
N ARG A 130 -1.28 -12.34 -0.89
CA ARG A 130 -2.40 -13.27 -0.65
C ARG A 130 -3.75 -12.63 -0.97
N HIS A 131 -3.94 -11.37 -0.61
CA HIS A 131 -5.21 -10.67 -0.87
C HIS A 131 -5.41 -10.37 -2.35
N VAL A 132 -4.36 -9.97 -3.06
CA VAL A 132 -4.48 -9.69 -4.49
C VAL A 132 -4.66 -10.98 -5.31
N ASP A 133 -4.03 -12.07 -4.89
CA ASP A 133 -4.19 -13.38 -5.55
C ASP A 133 -5.61 -13.93 -5.38
N ALA A 134 -6.32 -13.53 -4.33
CA ALA A 134 -7.70 -13.95 -4.08
C ALA A 134 -8.75 -13.13 -4.85
N LEU A 135 -8.35 -12.09 -5.56
CA LEU A 135 -9.26 -11.29 -6.40
C LEU A 135 -9.61 -12.05 -7.71
#